data_5387cc8a742aa3e41d39457418eebdc2
#
_entry.id   5387cc8a742aa3e41d39457418eebdc2
#
_cell.length_a   1.000
_cell.length_b   1.000
_cell.length_c   1.000
_cell.angle_alpha   90.00
_cell.angle_beta   90.00
_cell.angle_gamma   90.00
#
_symmetry.space_group_name_H-M   'P 1'
#
loop_
_entity.id
_entity.type
_entity.pdbx_description
1 polymer ?
#
loop_
_entity_poly.entity_id
_entity_poly.type
_entity_poly.pdbx_seq_one_letter_code
_entity_poly.pdbx_strand_id
1 'polypeptide(L)'
;SEAFRILRSNMTFMNVSSGKEIKCVLFTSSDPHAGKTFVAMNLAMTLAMAGKRIVLIDLDLRRHALSTTLGRSNSKKGITSYLAGTITNIGELITPMEIHKNLDVICAGIQPPNPTEMLLSDRLDKLVAELRESYDYVFIDSTPAMSVADAVITDRLADLCIYIVREGVLDRRQLPDIERLYREKKFRNMCVVLNGTRTRRHGYGYGYGYGYGYGYGYGYGYDDYKETSYRKRLKIFFSKIGRKIRNKK
;
A
#
# COMPACT_ATOMS: atom_id res chain seq x y z
N SER A 1 -10.80 -6.42 8.28
CA SER A 1 -10.79 -7.87 8.01
C SER A 1 -9.64 -8.49 8.79
N GLU A 2 -9.81 -9.73 9.24
CA GLU A 2 -8.81 -10.44 10.05
C GLU A 2 -7.47 -10.57 9.32
N ALA A 3 -7.49 -10.80 8.01
CA ALA A 3 -6.28 -10.84 7.19
C ALA A 3 -5.40 -9.58 7.34
N PHE A 4 -6.00 -8.39 7.41
CA PHE A 4 -5.23 -7.15 7.61
C PHE A 4 -4.75 -6.94 9.05
N ARG A 5 -5.42 -7.54 10.03
CA ARG A 5 -4.91 -7.58 11.42
C ARG A 5 -3.67 -8.47 11.52
N ILE A 6 -3.70 -9.64 10.87
CA ILE A 6 -2.55 -10.54 10.77
C ILE A 6 -1.40 -9.85 10.03
N LEU A 7 -1.67 -9.20 8.91
CA LEU A 7 -0.65 -8.47 8.15
C LEU A 7 0.00 -7.35 8.99
N ARG A 8 -0.80 -6.58 9.74
CA ARG A 8 -0.30 -5.60 10.70
C ARG A 8 0.58 -6.22 11.77
N SER A 9 0.14 -7.34 12.38
CA SER A 9 0.91 -8.07 13.38
C SER A 9 2.26 -8.53 12.84
N ASN A 10 2.27 -9.12 11.64
CA ASN A 10 3.49 -9.56 10.98
C ASN A 10 4.46 -8.40 10.71
N MET A 11 3.95 -7.24 10.29
CA MET A 11 4.76 -6.05 10.09
C MET A 11 5.40 -5.55 11.41
N THR A 12 4.67 -5.63 12.53
CA THR A 12 5.20 -5.32 13.85
C THR A 12 6.30 -6.30 14.27
N PHE A 13 6.14 -7.59 14.00
CA PHE A 13 7.19 -8.59 14.25
C PHE A 13 8.45 -8.36 13.42
N MET A 14 8.29 -7.95 12.16
CA MET A 14 9.44 -7.61 11.30
C MET A 14 10.25 -6.42 11.83
N ASN A 15 9.59 -5.42 12.43
CA ASN A 15 10.25 -4.33 13.13
C ASN A 15 11.16 -4.84 14.26
N VAL A 16 10.65 -5.74 15.09
CA VAL A 16 11.39 -6.27 16.23
C VAL A 16 12.55 -7.16 15.78
N SER A 17 12.33 -8.01 14.79
CA SER A 17 13.34 -8.99 14.33
C SER A 17 14.47 -8.37 13.51
N SER A 18 14.22 -7.28 12.79
CA SER A 18 15.24 -6.61 11.97
C SER A 18 16.14 -5.65 12.76
N GLY A 19 15.75 -5.31 13.98
CA GLY A 19 16.45 -4.28 14.80
C GLY A 19 16.42 -2.87 14.19
N LYS A 20 15.64 -2.67 13.10
CA LYS A 20 15.47 -1.39 12.41
C LYS A 20 13.99 -1.02 12.39
N GLU A 21 13.70 0.23 12.70
CA GLU A 21 12.34 0.75 12.64
C GLU A 21 11.86 0.82 11.17
N ILE A 22 10.76 0.14 10.85
CA ILE A 22 10.10 0.23 9.56
C ILE A 22 9.12 1.39 9.62
N LYS A 23 9.44 2.49 8.96
CA LYS A 23 8.55 3.66 8.81
C LYS A 23 8.04 3.83 7.39
N CYS A 24 8.90 3.61 6.39
CA CYS A 24 8.50 3.77 5.00
C CYS A 24 8.29 2.41 4.33
N VAL A 25 7.09 2.19 3.80
CA VAL A 25 6.68 0.92 3.19
C VAL A 25 6.27 1.13 1.74
N LEU A 26 6.96 0.46 0.84
CA LEU A 26 6.67 0.45 -0.59
C LEU A 26 5.71 -0.68 -0.94
N PHE A 27 4.67 -0.39 -1.71
CA PHE A 27 3.73 -1.37 -2.26
C PHE A 27 3.92 -1.49 -3.77
N THR A 28 4.31 -2.66 -4.23
CA THR A 28 4.45 -2.98 -5.67
C THR A 28 3.87 -4.36 -5.99
N SER A 29 3.92 -4.77 -7.25
CA SER A 29 3.40 -6.08 -7.72
C SER A 29 4.04 -6.47 -9.05
N SER A 30 3.83 -7.72 -9.52
CA SER A 30 4.17 -8.10 -10.90
C SER A 30 3.31 -7.34 -11.89
N ASP A 31 2.00 -7.39 -11.71
CA ASP A 31 1.01 -6.97 -12.69
C ASP A 31 0.16 -5.81 -12.21
N PRO A 32 -0.41 -5.04 -13.14
CA PRO A 32 -1.53 -4.16 -12.87
C PRO A 32 -2.70 -4.96 -12.27
N HIS A 33 -3.51 -4.31 -11.44
CA HIS A 33 -4.70 -4.92 -10.82
C HIS A 33 -4.44 -6.07 -9.82
N ALA A 34 -3.18 -6.32 -9.44
CA ALA A 34 -2.84 -7.23 -8.35
C ALA A 34 -3.40 -6.79 -6.99
N GLY A 35 -3.79 -5.52 -6.86
CA GLY A 35 -4.43 -4.96 -5.66
C GLY A 35 -3.50 -4.19 -4.73
N LYS A 36 -2.41 -3.61 -5.24
CA LYS A 36 -1.48 -2.77 -4.47
C LYS A 36 -2.19 -1.71 -3.65
N THR A 37 -2.88 -0.79 -4.33
CA THR A 37 -3.65 0.29 -3.72
C THR A 37 -4.66 -0.22 -2.70
N PHE A 38 -5.36 -1.34 -3.00
CA PHE A 38 -6.30 -1.95 -2.09
C PHE A 38 -5.62 -2.44 -0.81
N VAL A 39 -4.50 -3.13 -0.93
CA VAL A 39 -3.74 -3.64 0.23
C VAL A 39 -3.16 -2.48 1.03
N ALA A 40 -2.54 -1.50 0.38
CA ALA A 40 -1.97 -0.32 1.02
C ALA A 40 -3.02 0.44 1.84
N MET A 41 -4.17 0.77 1.25
CA MET A 41 -5.25 1.50 1.93
C MET A 41 -5.84 0.73 3.12
N ASN A 42 -6.07 -0.59 2.97
CA ASN A 42 -6.65 -1.38 4.06
C ASN A 42 -5.66 -1.60 5.21
N LEU A 43 -4.38 -1.79 4.91
CA LEU A 43 -3.35 -1.89 5.94
C LEU A 43 -3.16 -0.55 6.66
N ALA A 44 -3.08 0.57 5.91
CA ALA A 44 -3.02 1.92 6.48
C ALA A 44 -4.20 2.19 7.42
N MET A 45 -5.41 1.86 6.98
CA MET A 45 -6.61 2.01 7.82
C MET A 45 -6.55 1.14 9.09
N THR A 46 -6.02 -0.09 8.99
CA THR A 46 -5.91 -1.00 10.13
C THR A 46 -4.91 -0.47 11.17
N LEU A 47 -3.83 0.18 10.72
CA LEU A 47 -2.86 0.86 11.56
C LEU A 47 -3.42 2.16 12.15
N ALA A 48 -4.13 2.96 11.36
CA ALA A 48 -4.79 4.18 11.82
C ALA A 48 -5.81 3.89 12.94
N MET A 49 -6.59 2.81 12.81
CA MET A 49 -7.50 2.33 13.86
C MET A 49 -6.76 1.87 15.13
N ALA A 50 -5.50 1.50 15.03
CA ALA A 50 -4.63 1.19 16.18
C ALA A 50 -3.91 2.42 16.74
N GLY A 51 -4.31 3.63 16.32
CA GLY A 51 -3.80 4.91 16.84
C GLY A 51 -2.56 5.45 16.12
N LYS A 52 -2.05 4.75 15.08
CA LYS A 52 -0.88 5.19 14.32
C LYS A 52 -1.26 6.28 13.31
N ARG A 53 -0.38 7.26 13.12
CA ARG A 53 -0.51 8.30 12.10
C ARG A 53 0.13 7.83 10.80
N ILE A 54 -0.64 7.78 9.72
CA ILE A 54 -0.19 7.26 8.43
C ILE A 54 -0.43 8.28 7.33
N VAL A 55 0.53 8.43 6.43
CA VAL A 55 0.35 9.10 5.15
C VAL A 55 0.51 8.11 4.00
N LEU A 56 -0.45 8.11 3.07
CA LEU A 56 -0.39 7.36 1.81
C LEU A 56 0.06 8.30 0.69
N ILE A 57 1.10 7.91 -0.07
CA ILE A 57 1.62 8.67 -1.21
C ILE A 57 1.37 7.89 -2.48
N ASP A 58 0.75 8.55 -3.47
CA ASP A 58 0.61 8.00 -4.83
C ASP A 58 1.85 8.33 -5.66
N LEU A 59 2.76 7.37 -5.78
CA LEU A 59 3.93 7.46 -6.66
C LEU A 59 3.77 6.67 -7.98
N ASP A 60 2.58 6.16 -8.29
CA ASP A 60 2.26 5.70 -9.64
C ASP A 60 1.94 6.93 -10.52
N LEU A 61 2.98 7.69 -10.87
CA LEU A 61 2.87 8.93 -11.66
C LEU A 61 2.39 8.69 -13.10
N ARG A 62 2.20 7.43 -13.50
CA ARG A 62 1.73 7.04 -14.84
C ARG A 62 0.23 6.75 -14.85
N ARG A 63 -0.28 6.08 -13.83
CA ARG A 63 -1.69 5.63 -13.77
C ARG A 63 -2.50 6.30 -12.68
N HIS A 64 -1.82 6.90 -11.68
CA HIS A 64 -2.47 7.58 -10.55
C HIS A 64 -3.52 6.69 -9.86
N ALA A 65 -3.18 5.42 -9.59
CA ALA A 65 -4.15 4.43 -9.15
C ALA A 65 -4.83 4.80 -7.82
N LEU A 66 -4.06 5.28 -6.84
CA LEU A 66 -4.58 5.74 -5.56
C LEU A 66 -5.42 7.02 -5.74
N SER A 67 -4.89 8.01 -6.45
CA SER A 67 -5.58 9.30 -6.71
C SER A 67 -6.90 9.08 -7.44
N THR A 68 -6.92 8.18 -8.44
CA THR A 68 -8.12 7.81 -9.19
C THR A 68 -9.14 7.12 -8.29
N THR A 69 -8.69 6.19 -7.45
CA THR A 69 -9.57 5.50 -6.49
C THR A 69 -10.22 6.47 -5.52
N LEU A 70 -9.53 7.56 -5.17
CA LEU A 70 -10.03 8.63 -4.30
C LEU A 70 -10.84 9.71 -5.03
N GLY A 71 -11.00 9.60 -6.37
CA GLY A 71 -11.68 10.60 -7.19
C GLY A 71 -10.94 11.93 -7.30
N ARG A 72 -9.61 11.91 -7.13
CA ARG A 72 -8.70 13.08 -7.09
C ARG A 72 -7.64 13.04 -8.17
N SER A 73 -7.83 12.28 -9.24
CA SER A 73 -6.96 12.31 -10.42
C SER A 73 -6.92 13.72 -11.00
N ASN A 74 -5.77 14.18 -11.45
CA ASN A 74 -5.51 15.52 -12.02
C ASN A 74 -5.68 16.70 -11.04
N SER A 75 -5.53 16.47 -9.73
CA SER A 75 -5.45 17.57 -8.76
C SER A 75 -4.24 18.45 -9.08
N LYS A 76 -4.44 19.79 -9.14
CA LYS A 76 -3.32 20.73 -9.26
C LYS A 76 -2.39 20.71 -8.04
N LYS A 77 -2.89 20.28 -6.89
CA LYS A 77 -2.13 20.08 -5.65
C LYS A 77 -1.79 18.60 -5.51
N GLY A 78 -0.67 18.18 -6.05
CA GLY A 78 -0.18 16.82 -5.98
C GLY A 78 1.34 16.76 -5.94
N ILE A 79 1.88 15.55 -5.77
CA ILE A 79 3.31 15.35 -5.62
C ILE A 79 4.10 15.84 -6.83
N THR A 80 3.54 15.69 -8.05
CA THR A 80 4.19 16.18 -9.28
C THR A 80 4.41 17.70 -9.26
N SER A 81 3.48 18.47 -8.68
CA SER A 81 3.63 19.93 -8.54
C SER A 81 4.74 20.30 -7.55
N TYR A 82 4.91 19.51 -6.49
CA TYR A 82 6.02 19.67 -5.55
C TYR A 82 7.36 19.29 -6.19
N LEU A 83 7.42 18.16 -6.88
CA LEU A 83 8.65 17.70 -7.54
C LEU A 83 9.07 18.66 -8.66
N ALA A 84 8.13 19.28 -9.37
CA ALA A 84 8.38 20.33 -10.36
C ALA A 84 8.75 21.69 -9.74
N GLY A 85 8.66 21.85 -8.42
CA GLY A 85 9.01 23.10 -7.74
C GLY A 85 7.91 24.17 -7.73
N THR A 86 6.73 23.89 -8.28
CA THR A 86 5.57 24.83 -8.27
C THR A 86 4.91 24.94 -6.88
N ILE A 87 5.01 23.91 -6.06
CA ILE A 87 4.64 23.92 -4.66
C ILE A 87 5.90 23.64 -3.84
N THR A 88 6.11 24.43 -2.78
CA THR A 88 7.27 24.26 -1.89
C THR A 88 6.85 23.83 -0.49
N ASN A 89 5.64 24.16 -0.08
CA ASN A 89 5.11 23.78 1.23
C ASN A 89 4.46 22.38 1.16
N ILE A 90 5.03 21.42 1.87
CA ILE A 90 4.55 20.03 1.94
C ILE A 90 3.12 19.96 2.53
N GLY A 91 2.79 20.83 3.46
CA GLY A 91 1.45 20.90 4.05
C GLY A 91 0.32 21.11 3.04
N GLU A 92 0.61 21.74 1.88
CA GLU A 92 -0.39 21.93 0.81
C GLU A 92 -0.71 20.66 0.03
N LEU A 93 0.16 19.65 0.10
CA LEU A 93 -0.02 18.35 -0.58
C LEU A 93 -0.87 17.40 0.25
N ILE A 94 -0.79 17.54 1.59
CA ILE A 94 -1.41 16.63 2.53
C ILE A 94 -2.92 16.88 2.55
N THR A 95 -3.66 15.81 2.35
CA THR A 95 -5.12 15.85 2.42
C THR A 95 -5.63 14.84 3.44
N PRO A 96 -6.27 15.27 4.51
CA PRO A 96 -6.89 14.38 5.47
C PRO A 96 -7.96 13.48 4.83
N MET A 97 -8.00 12.23 5.22
CA MET A 97 -9.00 11.28 4.77
C MET A 97 -10.23 11.34 5.68
N GLU A 98 -11.41 11.61 5.10
CA GLU A 98 -12.69 11.67 5.84
C GLU A 98 -13.01 10.37 6.62
N ILE A 99 -12.40 9.26 6.22
CA ILE A 99 -12.67 7.94 6.79
C ILE A 99 -12.02 7.75 8.17
N HIS A 100 -10.87 8.39 8.43
CA HIS A 100 -10.18 8.31 9.72
C HIS A 100 -9.19 9.47 9.92
N LYS A 101 -9.22 10.09 11.10
CA LYS A 101 -8.42 11.28 11.45
C LYS A 101 -6.89 11.07 11.44
N ASN A 102 -6.43 9.83 11.58
CA ASN A 102 -5.00 9.49 11.59
C ASN A 102 -4.51 9.01 10.22
N LEU A 103 -5.27 9.23 9.17
CA LEU A 103 -4.93 8.80 7.81
C LEU A 103 -5.01 9.98 6.85
N ASP A 104 -3.87 10.33 6.28
CA ASP A 104 -3.71 11.37 5.28
C ASP A 104 -3.29 10.78 3.94
N VAL A 105 -3.45 11.56 2.88
CA VAL A 105 -3.05 11.16 1.53
C VAL A 105 -2.36 12.31 0.80
N ILE A 106 -1.33 11.97 0.01
CA ILE A 106 -0.71 12.83 -1.00
C ILE A 106 -1.02 12.22 -2.35
N CYS A 107 -1.81 12.91 -3.16
CA CYS A 107 -2.17 12.48 -4.51
C CYS A 107 -1.02 12.70 -5.50
N ALA A 108 -1.00 11.94 -6.61
CA ALA A 108 0.00 12.05 -7.64
C ALA A 108 0.05 13.45 -8.27
N GLY A 109 -1.10 14.03 -8.55
CA GLY A 109 -1.20 15.33 -9.23
C GLY A 109 -1.46 15.20 -10.71
N ILE A 110 -0.90 16.10 -11.53
CA ILE A 110 -0.99 16.07 -12.98
C ILE A 110 0.07 15.11 -13.52
N GLN A 111 -0.28 14.28 -14.49
CA GLN A 111 0.65 13.34 -15.09
C GLN A 111 1.81 14.09 -15.77
N PRO A 112 3.07 13.84 -15.35
CA PRO A 112 4.21 14.52 -15.92
C PRO A 112 4.68 13.83 -17.21
N PRO A 113 5.39 14.55 -18.09
CA PRO A 113 6.01 13.95 -19.27
C PRO A 113 7.22 13.04 -18.94
N ASN A 114 7.88 13.28 -17.80
CA ASN A 114 9.11 12.63 -17.38
C ASN A 114 9.00 12.04 -15.96
N PRO A 115 8.13 11.03 -15.75
CA PRO A 115 7.87 10.51 -14.40
C PRO A 115 9.12 9.90 -13.72
N THR A 116 9.97 9.22 -14.48
CA THR A 116 11.16 8.55 -13.94
C THR A 116 12.18 9.56 -13.38
N GLU A 117 12.44 10.66 -14.08
CA GLU A 117 13.34 11.73 -13.63
C GLU A 117 12.80 12.41 -12.36
N MET A 118 11.49 12.61 -12.30
CA MET A 118 10.86 13.14 -11.08
C MET A 118 11.04 12.22 -9.88
N LEU A 119 10.93 10.90 -10.08
CA LEU A 119 11.14 9.93 -9.02
C LEU A 119 12.62 9.84 -8.56
N LEU A 120 13.56 10.26 -9.40
CA LEU A 120 15.00 10.32 -9.06
C LEU A 120 15.40 11.62 -8.37
N SER A 121 14.50 12.60 -8.25
CA SER A 121 14.85 13.91 -7.71
C SER A 121 15.10 13.91 -6.20
N ASP A 122 16.09 14.67 -5.75
CA ASP A 122 16.39 14.91 -4.32
C ASP A 122 15.19 15.52 -3.56
N ARG A 123 14.27 16.18 -4.29
CA ARG A 123 13.05 16.73 -3.68
C ARG A 123 12.14 15.63 -3.15
N LEU A 124 12.10 14.48 -3.83
CA LEU A 124 11.34 13.32 -3.35
C LEU A 124 11.96 12.75 -2.07
N ASP A 125 13.29 12.67 -2.00
CA ASP A 125 13.99 12.18 -0.81
C ASP A 125 13.73 13.12 0.39
N LYS A 126 13.79 14.45 0.18
CA LYS A 126 13.46 15.44 1.20
C LYS A 126 12.01 15.34 1.68
N LEU A 127 11.06 15.19 0.76
CA LEU A 127 9.64 15.00 1.10
C LEU A 127 9.45 13.79 2.01
N VAL A 128 9.99 12.65 1.63
CA VAL A 128 9.83 11.42 2.42
C VAL A 128 10.52 11.54 3.77
N ALA A 129 11.70 12.17 3.85
CA ALA A 129 12.39 12.42 5.11
C ALA A 129 11.53 13.28 6.07
N GLU A 130 10.93 14.38 5.60
CA GLU A 130 10.07 15.24 6.41
C GLU A 130 8.78 14.52 6.86
N LEU A 131 8.19 13.71 5.99
CA LEU A 131 7.03 12.91 6.35
C LEU A 131 7.35 11.84 7.40
N ARG A 132 8.55 11.26 7.36
CA ARG A 132 9.02 10.29 8.38
C ARG A 132 9.11 10.88 9.78
N GLU A 133 9.37 12.19 9.91
CA GLU A 133 9.37 12.89 11.21
C GLU A 133 7.95 13.10 11.73
N SER A 134 6.98 13.29 10.84
CA SER A 134 5.62 13.68 11.19
C SER A 134 4.65 12.50 11.34
N TYR A 135 4.95 11.34 10.75
CA TYR A 135 4.09 10.16 10.70
C TYR A 135 4.77 8.92 11.30
N ASP A 136 3.97 8.01 11.88
CA ASP A 136 4.45 6.69 12.30
C ASP A 136 4.77 5.81 11.08
N TYR A 137 4.00 5.97 9.99
CA TYR A 137 4.23 5.24 8.74
C TYR A 137 4.00 6.13 7.51
N VAL A 138 4.89 6.01 6.54
CA VAL A 138 4.78 6.55 5.19
C VAL A 138 4.57 5.39 4.24
N PHE A 139 3.40 5.30 3.62
CA PHE A 139 3.07 4.24 2.67
C PHE A 139 3.15 4.76 1.23
N ILE A 140 3.90 4.09 0.39
CA ILE A 140 4.13 4.46 -1.01
C ILE A 140 3.37 3.46 -1.91
N ASP A 141 2.32 3.91 -2.59
CA ASP A 141 1.67 3.14 -3.67
C ASP A 141 2.41 3.40 -4.98
N SER A 142 3.12 2.38 -5.50
CA SER A 142 3.99 2.50 -6.66
C SER A 142 3.46 1.71 -7.88
N THR A 143 4.18 1.81 -8.99
CA THR A 143 3.90 1.06 -10.23
C THR A 143 4.17 -0.44 -10.07
N PRO A 144 3.64 -1.30 -10.96
CA PRO A 144 4.06 -2.70 -11.04
C PRO A 144 5.54 -2.81 -11.42
N ALA A 145 6.32 -3.59 -10.64
CA ALA A 145 7.77 -3.71 -10.78
C ALA A 145 8.24 -4.36 -12.09
N MET A 146 7.41 -5.22 -12.70
CA MET A 146 7.74 -5.87 -13.97
C MET A 146 7.44 -5.00 -15.19
N SER A 147 6.71 -3.90 -15.02
CA SER A 147 6.31 -3.04 -16.13
C SER A 147 7.30 -1.89 -16.38
N VAL A 148 7.85 -1.32 -15.32
CA VAL A 148 8.74 -0.13 -15.38
C VAL A 148 9.70 -0.11 -14.19
N ALA A 149 10.83 0.59 -14.34
CA ALA A 149 11.86 0.70 -13.30
C ALA A 149 11.43 1.54 -12.07
N ASP A 150 10.32 2.25 -12.16
CA ASP A 150 9.88 3.25 -11.18
C ASP A 150 9.78 2.68 -9.75
N ALA A 151 9.27 1.45 -9.60
CA ALA A 151 9.19 0.79 -8.30
C ALA A 151 10.56 0.48 -7.69
N VAL A 152 11.52 0.03 -8.51
CA VAL A 152 12.90 -0.23 -8.06
C VAL A 152 13.61 1.08 -7.70
N ILE A 153 13.37 2.15 -8.46
CA ILE A 153 13.91 3.48 -8.17
C ILE A 153 13.39 4.00 -6.83
N THR A 154 12.11 3.83 -6.55
CA THR A 154 11.48 4.31 -5.31
C THR A 154 11.81 3.45 -4.08
N ASP A 155 12.33 2.22 -4.26
CA ASP A 155 12.74 1.35 -3.15
C ASP A 155 13.84 1.97 -2.27
N ARG A 156 14.66 2.88 -2.80
CA ARG A 156 15.68 3.59 -2.01
C ARG A 156 15.09 4.37 -0.82
N LEU A 157 13.82 4.74 -0.90
CA LEU A 157 13.08 5.47 0.13
C LEU A 157 12.48 4.55 1.20
N ALA A 158 12.33 3.25 0.87
CA ALA A 158 11.59 2.30 1.69
C ALA A 158 12.48 1.51 2.66
N ASP A 159 11.93 1.21 3.82
CA ASP A 159 12.51 0.28 4.80
C ASP A 159 12.02 -1.15 4.54
N LEU A 160 10.83 -1.29 3.94
CA LEU A 160 10.18 -2.55 3.60
C LEU A 160 9.46 -2.43 2.25
N CYS A 161 9.65 -3.43 1.38
CA CYS A 161 8.85 -3.61 0.17
C CYS A 161 7.83 -4.72 0.36
N ILE A 162 6.54 -4.39 0.26
CA ILE A 162 5.44 -5.36 0.20
C ILE A 162 5.12 -5.63 -1.27
N TYR A 163 5.55 -6.80 -1.74
CA TYR A 163 5.33 -7.26 -3.11
C TYR A 163 4.03 -8.05 -3.19
N ILE A 164 3.05 -7.53 -3.92
CA ILE A 164 1.71 -8.09 -3.97
C ILE A 164 1.56 -9.02 -5.17
N VAL A 165 1.20 -10.26 -4.87
CA VAL A 165 0.83 -11.30 -5.82
C VAL A 165 -0.67 -11.58 -5.68
N ARG A 166 -1.40 -11.69 -6.78
CA ARG A 166 -2.83 -12.00 -6.74
C ARG A 166 -3.12 -13.38 -7.31
N GLU A 167 -3.83 -14.19 -6.51
CA GLU A 167 -4.32 -15.51 -6.94
C GLU A 167 -5.19 -15.37 -8.20
N GLY A 168 -4.92 -16.20 -9.22
CA GLY A 168 -5.65 -16.22 -10.48
C GLY A 168 -5.34 -15.06 -11.45
N VAL A 169 -4.38 -14.17 -11.10
CA VAL A 169 -3.90 -13.08 -11.98
C VAL A 169 -2.45 -13.31 -12.38
N LEU A 170 -1.58 -13.64 -11.42
CA LEU A 170 -0.18 -13.91 -11.69
C LEU A 170 -0.04 -15.19 -12.52
N ASP A 171 0.68 -15.11 -13.63
CA ASP A 171 1.13 -16.29 -14.36
C ASP A 171 2.25 -16.99 -13.56
N ARG A 172 2.11 -18.30 -13.35
CA ARG A 172 3.11 -19.10 -12.61
C ARG A 172 4.50 -19.02 -13.23
N ARG A 173 4.62 -18.77 -14.52
CA ARG A 173 5.90 -18.58 -15.22
C ARG A 173 6.67 -17.36 -14.76
N GLN A 174 6.02 -16.40 -14.09
CA GLN A 174 6.65 -15.21 -13.51
C GLN A 174 7.21 -15.44 -12.09
N LEU A 175 6.92 -16.58 -11.45
CA LEU A 175 7.45 -16.87 -10.11
C LEU A 175 8.99 -16.85 -10.04
N PRO A 176 9.74 -17.39 -11.04
CA PRO A 176 11.20 -17.28 -11.05
C PRO A 176 11.69 -15.82 -11.14
N ASP A 177 10.95 -14.93 -11.79
CA ASP A 177 11.31 -13.51 -11.86
C ASP A 177 11.16 -12.83 -10.49
N ILE A 178 10.11 -13.16 -9.74
CA ILE A 178 9.92 -12.67 -8.36
C ILE A 178 11.05 -13.17 -7.46
N GLU A 179 11.40 -14.44 -7.57
CA GLU A 179 12.52 -15.03 -6.84
C GLU A 179 13.85 -14.36 -7.19
N ARG A 180 14.07 -14.05 -8.48
CA ARG A 180 15.25 -13.31 -8.93
C ARG A 180 15.31 -11.92 -8.33
N LEU A 181 14.21 -11.16 -8.32
CA LEU A 181 14.16 -9.83 -7.67
C LEU A 181 14.58 -9.91 -6.20
N TYR A 182 14.12 -10.94 -5.48
CA TYR A 182 14.49 -11.19 -4.10
C TYR A 182 15.98 -11.55 -3.93
N ARG A 183 16.49 -12.50 -4.72
CA ARG A 183 17.88 -12.95 -4.65
C ARG A 183 18.89 -11.86 -5.03
N GLU A 184 18.58 -11.08 -6.06
CA GLU A 184 19.41 -9.96 -6.52
C GLU A 184 19.27 -8.72 -5.64
N LYS A 185 18.44 -8.79 -4.59
CA LYS A 185 18.18 -7.66 -3.68
C LYS A 185 17.76 -6.40 -4.43
N LYS A 186 16.95 -6.54 -5.49
CA LYS A 186 16.41 -5.39 -6.24
C LYS A 186 15.50 -4.54 -5.36
N PHE A 187 14.89 -5.14 -4.35
CA PHE A 187 14.22 -4.49 -3.23
C PHE A 187 14.93 -4.85 -1.93
N ARG A 188 15.22 -3.87 -1.09
CA ARG A 188 16.10 -4.03 0.08
C ARG A 188 15.59 -5.03 1.10
N ASN A 189 14.33 -4.93 1.47
CA ASN A 189 13.64 -5.82 2.42
C ASN A 189 12.31 -6.20 1.79
N MET A 190 12.30 -7.24 0.96
CA MET A 190 11.12 -7.66 0.22
C MET A 190 10.35 -8.74 0.98
N CYS A 191 9.05 -8.55 1.16
CA CYS A 191 8.13 -9.60 1.55
C CYS A 191 7.00 -9.74 0.53
N VAL A 192 6.44 -10.94 0.41
CA VAL A 192 5.36 -11.24 -0.54
C VAL A 192 4.04 -11.36 0.20
N VAL A 193 3.01 -10.69 -0.32
CA VAL A 193 1.62 -10.80 0.15
C VAL A 193 0.76 -11.41 -0.96
N LEU A 194 0.17 -12.56 -0.68
CA LEU A 194 -0.78 -13.21 -1.57
C LEU A 194 -2.19 -12.62 -1.35
N ASN A 195 -2.66 -11.90 -2.37
CA ASN A 195 -3.98 -11.25 -2.37
C ASN A 195 -5.02 -12.07 -3.14
N GLY A 196 -6.29 -11.89 -2.82
CA GLY A 196 -7.41 -12.49 -3.55
C GLY A 196 -7.60 -13.99 -3.32
N THR A 197 -6.97 -14.55 -2.29
CA THR A 197 -7.14 -15.95 -1.93
C THR A 197 -8.60 -16.28 -1.64
N ARG A 198 -9.11 -17.33 -2.28
CA ARG A 198 -10.45 -17.84 -2.01
C ARG A 198 -10.37 -18.75 -0.80
N THR A 199 -10.91 -18.33 0.33
CA THR A 199 -11.18 -19.24 1.44
C THR A 199 -12.24 -20.23 0.95
N ARG A 200 -11.82 -21.43 0.53
CA ARG A 200 -12.75 -22.52 0.29
C ARG A 200 -13.39 -22.84 1.65
N ARG A 201 -14.63 -22.43 1.84
CA ARG A 201 -15.50 -23.00 2.88
C ARG A 201 -15.76 -24.46 2.49
N HIS A 202 -14.82 -25.33 2.74
CA HIS A 202 -15.07 -26.76 2.78
C HIS A 202 -15.25 -27.13 4.25
N GLY A 203 -16.49 -27.44 4.58
CA GLY A 203 -16.79 -28.24 5.73
C GLY A 203 -16.07 -29.59 5.61
N TYR A 204 -15.63 -30.10 6.75
CA TYR A 204 -15.14 -31.48 6.98
C TYR A 204 -14.03 -31.96 6.04
N GLY A 205 -12.82 -32.08 6.56
CA GLY A 205 -11.79 -32.86 5.90
C GLY A 205 -10.38 -32.58 6.39
N TYR A 206 -9.80 -33.54 7.01
CA TYR A 206 -8.39 -33.69 7.36
C TYR A 206 -7.46 -33.08 6.30
N GLY A 207 -6.72 -32.06 6.65
CA GLY A 207 -5.67 -31.49 5.83
C GLY A 207 -4.33 -31.57 6.55
N TYR A 208 -3.49 -32.53 6.19
CA TYR A 208 -2.08 -32.56 6.54
C TYR A 208 -1.39 -31.38 5.87
N GLY A 209 -1.02 -30.38 6.65
CA GLY A 209 -0.19 -29.25 6.23
C GLY A 209 1.08 -29.24 7.07
N TYR A 210 2.20 -29.66 6.50
CA TYR A 210 3.52 -29.44 7.08
C TYR A 210 3.81 -27.92 7.04
N GLY A 211 3.75 -27.26 8.20
CA GLY A 211 4.17 -25.90 8.39
C GLY A 211 4.74 -25.75 9.78
N TYR A 212 6.05 -25.63 9.89
CA TYR A 212 6.70 -25.25 11.14
C TYR A 212 6.24 -23.82 11.50
N GLY A 213 5.40 -23.71 12.51
CA GLY A 213 4.98 -22.44 13.07
C GLY A 213 4.46 -22.66 14.48
N TYR A 214 5.20 -22.25 15.49
CA TYR A 214 4.74 -22.18 16.87
C TYR A 214 3.53 -21.24 16.93
N GLY A 215 2.33 -21.78 17.05
CA GLY A 215 1.10 -21.05 17.23
C GLY A 215 0.30 -21.61 18.39
N TYR A 216 0.33 -20.95 19.54
CA TYR A 216 -0.63 -21.18 20.62
C TYR A 216 -2.00 -20.70 20.14
N GLY A 217 -2.86 -21.65 19.76
CA GLY A 217 -4.26 -21.38 19.47
C GLY A 217 -5.09 -21.33 20.74
N TYR A 218 -5.46 -20.14 21.20
CA TYR A 218 -6.62 -19.95 22.05
C TYR A 218 -7.75 -19.38 21.21
N GLY A 219 -8.71 -20.24 20.87
CA GLY A 219 -9.96 -19.81 20.27
C GLY A 219 -10.85 -19.15 21.31
N TYR A 220 -10.96 -17.83 21.26
CA TYR A 220 -12.07 -17.10 21.87
C TYR A 220 -12.83 -16.42 20.74
N GLY A 221 -14.09 -16.81 20.59
CA GLY A 221 -15.05 -16.11 19.76
C GLY A 221 -15.29 -14.71 20.33
N TYR A 222 -14.92 -13.68 19.58
CA TYR A 222 -15.21 -12.31 19.92
C TYR A 222 -16.00 -11.65 18.79
N ASP A 223 -17.19 -11.27 19.15
CA ASP A 223 -18.16 -10.34 18.58
C ASP A 223 -17.94 -9.73 17.19
N ASP A 224 -18.80 -10.15 16.28
CA ASP A 224 -19.02 -9.69 14.92
C ASP A 224 -19.56 -8.24 14.81
N TYR A 225 -19.82 -7.55 15.93
CA TYR A 225 -20.56 -6.28 15.94
C TYR A 225 -19.78 -5.05 15.49
N LYS A 226 -18.47 -5.00 15.64
CA LYS A 226 -17.64 -3.83 15.19
C LYS A 226 -17.16 -3.94 13.74
N GLU A 227 -17.07 -5.13 13.20
CA GLU A 227 -16.58 -5.39 11.85
C GLU A 227 -17.59 -4.99 10.78
N THR A 228 -18.88 -5.11 11.06
CA THR A 228 -19.97 -4.74 10.16
C THR A 228 -20.01 -3.22 9.88
N SER A 229 -19.71 -2.40 10.86
CA SER A 229 -19.70 -0.94 10.73
C SER A 229 -18.56 -0.45 9.84
N TYR A 230 -17.37 -1.04 9.96
CA TYR A 230 -16.19 -0.66 9.19
C TYR A 230 -16.28 -1.09 7.71
N ARG A 231 -16.68 -2.33 7.45
CA ARG A 231 -16.94 -2.82 6.08
C ARG A 231 -18.03 -2.00 5.39
N LYS A 232 -19.04 -1.58 6.13
CA LYS A 232 -20.12 -0.73 5.63
C LYS A 232 -19.60 0.66 5.31
N ARG A 233 -18.74 1.24 6.14
CA ARG A 233 -18.10 2.55 5.90
C ARG A 233 -17.17 2.53 4.68
N LEU A 234 -16.31 1.50 4.53
CA LEU A 234 -15.48 1.33 3.34
C LEU A 234 -16.32 1.12 2.08
N LYS A 235 -17.35 0.25 2.13
CA LYS A 235 -18.27 0.05 0.98
C LYS A 235 -18.99 1.35 0.62
N ILE A 236 -19.47 2.10 1.59
CA ILE A 236 -20.15 3.40 1.36
C ILE A 236 -19.16 4.41 0.79
N PHE A 237 -17.92 4.46 1.32
CA PHE A 237 -16.86 5.33 0.83
C PHE A 237 -16.53 5.01 -0.64
N PHE A 238 -16.24 3.75 -0.97
CA PHE A 238 -15.96 3.35 -2.34
C PHE A 238 -17.17 3.48 -3.27
N SER A 239 -18.40 3.28 -2.79
CA SER A 239 -19.62 3.48 -3.58
C SER A 239 -19.88 4.95 -3.89
N LYS A 240 -19.62 5.86 -2.93
CA LYS A 240 -19.73 7.31 -3.14
C LYS A 240 -18.70 7.81 -4.17
N ILE A 241 -17.47 7.28 -4.13
CA ILE A 241 -16.43 7.60 -5.11
C ILE A 241 -16.83 7.07 -6.49
N GLY A 242 -17.29 5.83 -6.59
CA GLY A 242 -17.75 5.23 -7.85
C GLY A 242 -18.96 5.95 -8.47
N ARG A 243 -19.86 6.54 -7.66
CA ARG A 243 -20.94 7.41 -8.16
C ARG A 243 -20.44 8.76 -8.64
N LYS A 244 -19.48 9.39 -7.94
CA LYS A 244 -18.88 10.66 -8.39
C LYS A 244 -18.14 10.52 -9.72
N ILE A 245 -17.55 9.36 -10.00
CA ILE A 245 -16.85 9.10 -11.27
C ILE A 245 -17.86 8.88 -12.40
N ARG A 246 -19.00 8.19 -12.15
CA ARG A 246 -20.06 7.97 -13.16
C ARG A 246 -20.83 9.22 -13.54
N ASN A 247 -21.02 10.15 -12.62
CA ASN A 247 -21.75 11.40 -12.88
C ASN A 247 -20.90 12.51 -13.51
N LYS A 248 -19.61 12.24 -13.83
CA LYS A 248 -18.71 13.17 -14.54
C LYS A 248 -18.37 12.70 -15.97
N LYS A 249 -19.02 11.66 -16.46
CA LYS A 249 -19.10 11.31 -17.87
C LYS A 249 -20.46 11.78 -18.38
#